data_603f35fafa4ae868e3096b7cfd9eeaf2
#
_entry.id   603f35fafa4ae868e3096b7cfd9eeaf2
#
_cell.length_a   1.000
_cell.length_b   1.000
_cell.length_c   1.000
_cell.angle_alpha   90.00
_cell.angle_beta   90.00
_cell.angle_gamma   90.00
#
_symmetry.space_group_name_H-M   'P 1'
#
loop_
_entity.id
_entity.type
_entity.pdbx_description
1 polymer ?
#
loop_
_entity_poly.entity_id
_entity_poly.type
_entity_poly.pdbx_seq_one_letter_code
_entity_poly.pdbx_strand_id
1 'polypeptide(L)'
;STKGLLSKFRFYAKHFSLTEEDFLRSKPQIEEVLSGQHLTSQEVLEQLHSKGIALDEPIVKMYLSFGEADGTVCSGIEKNGKHTYALTCERIPDAIELSHEEALAELTRRYFRSHGPATLEDFVWWSALNIGEARNAIASLGTEMITERYNDREMLIHASSPGLVGEVEIDERNVFQFLPPFDEYLVSYKNRLDCIK
;
A
#
# COMPACT_ATOMS: atom_id res chain seq x y z
N SER A 1 -6.92 -2.79 2.45
CA SER A 1 -7.64 -2.12 3.56
C SER A 1 -6.94 -2.41 4.89
N THR A 2 -6.91 -1.45 5.78
CA THR A 2 -6.34 -1.54 7.13
C THR A 2 -6.88 -2.76 7.90
N LYS A 3 -8.17 -3.11 7.72
CA LYS A 3 -8.78 -4.31 8.31
C LYS A 3 -8.15 -5.63 7.85
N GLY A 4 -7.75 -5.75 6.59
CA GLY A 4 -7.08 -6.94 6.08
C GLY A 4 -5.66 -7.09 6.62
N LEU A 5 -4.94 -5.96 6.76
CA LEU A 5 -3.63 -5.93 7.39
C LEU A 5 -3.71 -6.26 8.89
N LEU A 6 -4.64 -5.65 9.63
CA LEU A 6 -4.87 -5.97 11.03
C LEU A 6 -5.19 -7.46 11.27
N SER A 7 -5.88 -8.12 10.33
CA SER A 7 -6.13 -9.56 10.44
C SER A 7 -4.83 -10.38 10.35
N LYS A 8 -3.87 -9.97 9.51
CA LYS A 8 -2.53 -10.57 9.42
C LYS A 8 -1.70 -10.30 10.68
N PHE A 9 -1.81 -9.08 11.24
CA PHE A 9 -1.16 -8.75 12.51
C PHE A 9 -1.66 -9.57 13.67
N ARG A 10 -2.95 -9.91 13.74
CA ARG A 10 -3.50 -10.78 14.78
C ARG A 10 -2.83 -12.14 14.82
N PHE A 11 -2.43 -12.68 13.69
CA PHE A 11 -1.69 -13.95 13.63
C PHE A 11 -0.28 -13.82 14.25
N TYR A 12 0.45 -12.78 13.86
CA TYR A 12 1.80 -12.53 14.41
C TYR A 12 1.75 -12.04 15.86
N ALA A 13 0.79 -11.17 16.21
CA ALA A 13 0.59 -10.71 17.58
C ALA A 13 0.35 -11.89 18.55
N LYS A 14 -0.40 -12.91 18.12
CA LYS A 14 -0.61 -14.13 18.89
C LYS A 14 0.69 -14.87 19.21
N HIS A 15 1.66 -14.86 18.29
CA HIS A 15 2.97 -15.51 18.50
C HIS A 15 3.75 -14.82 19.63
N PHE A 16 3.62 -13.50 19.79
CA PHE A 16 4.24 -12.70 20.85
C PHE A 16 3.31 -12.47 22.04
N SER A 17 2.14 -13.11 22.08
CA SER A 17 1.11 -12.91 23.11
C SER A 17 0.66 -11.44 23.25
N LEU A 18 0.74 -10.65 22.17
CA LEU A 18 0.31 -9.27 22.11
C LEU A 18 -1.18 -9.16 21.74
N THR A 19 -1.87 -8.26 22.40
CA THR A 19 -3.27 -7.93 22.13
C THR A 19 -3.38 -6.63 21.31
N GLU A 20 -4.56 -6.35 20.75
CA GLU A 20 -4.84 -5.07 20.11
C GLU A 20 -4.69 -3.89 21.11
N GLU A 21 -5.01 -4.12 22.39
CA GLU A 21 -4.85 -3.14 23.45
C GLU A 21 -3.37 -2.80 23.70
N ASP A 22 -2.46 -3.77 23.59
CA ASP A 22 -1.02 -3.53 23.72
C ASP A 22 -0.51 -2.62 22.60
N PHE A 23 -0.99 -2.81 21.36
CA PHE A 23 -0.67 -1.92 20.25
C PHE A 23 -1.21 -0.50 20.45
N LEU A 24 -2.48 -0.36 20.88
CA LEU A 24 -3.08 0.94 21.17
C LEU A 24 -2.34 1.67 22.30
N ARG A 25 -1.88 0.93 23.32
CA ARG A 25 -1.08 1.47 24.42
C ARG A 25 0.31 1.90 23.98
N SER A 26 0.92 1.19 23.04
CA SER A 26 2.26 1.52 22.52
C SER A 26 2.27 2.75 21.62
N LYS A 27 1.14 3.07 20.96
CA LYS A 27 1.03 4.15 19.98
C LYS A 27 1.56 5.49 20.50
N PRO A 28 1.11 6.06 21.63
CA PRO A 28 1.64 7.34 22.13
C PRO A 28 3.14 7.28 22.45
N GLN A 29 3.66 6.13 22.84
CA GLN A 29 5.09 5.96 23.12
C GLN A 29 5.92 6.01 21.84
N ILE A 30 5.44 5.38 20.76
CA ILE A 30 6.06 5.42 19.44
C ILE A 30 5.98 6.82 18.83
N GLU A 31 4.83 7.49 18.96
CA GLU A 31 4.64 8.88 18.52
C GLU A 31 5.62 9.83 19.22
N GLU A 32 5.77 9.71 20.54
CA GLU A 32 6.71 10.53 21.32
C GLU A 32 8.16 10.33 20.88
N VAL A 33 8.57 9.06 20.64
CA VAL A 33 9.95 8.73 20.23
C VAL A 33 10.24 9.19 18.81
N LEU A 34 9.28 9.11 17.90
CA LEU A 34 9.46 9.49 16.50
C LEU A 34 9.26 10.98 16.23
N SER A 35 8.71 11.74 17.19
CA SER A 35 8.41 13.16 16.98
C SER A 35 9.64 13.97 16.57
N GLY A 36 9.58 14.61 15.40
CA GLY A 36 10.65 15.40 14.80
C GLY A 36 11.86 14.58 14.35
N GLN A 37 11.77 13.23 14.29
CA GLN A 37 12.90 12.37 14.05
C GLN A 37 12.61 11.30 12.97
N HIS A 38 13.71 10.82 12.36
CA HIS A 38 13.72 9.65 11.49
C HIS A 38 14.64 8.62 12.13
N LEU A 39 14.09 7.55 12.67
CA LEU A 39 14.83 6.57 13.47
C LEU A 39 14.77 5.17 12.87
N THR A 40 15.87 4.44 12.92
CA THR A 40 15.89 3.00 12.70
C THR A 40 15.15 2.28 13.82
N SER A 41 14.70 1.04 13.60
CA SER A 41 14.08 0.24 14.67
C SER A 41 14.97 0.10 15.91
N GLN A 42 16.29 0.03 15.72
CA GLN A 42 17.27 -0.04 16.79
C GLN A 42 17.32 1.27 17.59
N GLU A 43 17.35 2.42 16.93
CA GLU A 43 17.34 3.73 17.59
C GLU A 43 16.01 3.95 18.37
N VAL A 44 14.87 3.48 17.82
CA VAL A 44 13.59 3.50 18.53
C VAL A 44 13.65 2.64 19.80
N LEU A 45 14.19 1.43 19.71
CA LEU A 45 14.39 0.54 20.87
C LEU A 45 15.24 1.22 21.96
N GLU A 46 16.37 1.82 21.59
CA GLU A 46 17.29 2.51 22.50
C GLU A 46 16.61 3.70 23.21
N GLN A 47 15.80 4.49 22.47
CA GLN A 47 15.06 5.59 23.06
C GLN A 47 13.95 5.12 24.00
N LEU A 48 13.23 4.04 23.66
CA LEU A 48 12.24 3.44 24.57
C LEU A 48 12.88 2.94 25.86
N HIS A 49 14.04 2.26 25.75
CA HIS A 49 14.80 1.83 26.92
C HIS A 49 15.27 3.01 27.79
N SER A 50 15.71 4.11 27.20
CA SER A 50 16.12 5.31 27.94
C SER A 50 14.96 5.94 28.73
N LYS A 51 13.71 5.71 28.30
CA LYS A 51 12.47 6.13 28.97
C LYS A 51 11.97 5.10 29.99
N GLY A 52 12.71 4.00 30.22
CA GLY A 52 12.33 2.95 31.17
C GLY A 52 11.31 1.93 30.58
N ILE A 53 11.08 1.96 29.28
CA ILE A 53 10.16 1.02 28.60
C ILE A 53 11.01 -0.17 28.11
N ALA A 54 11.02 -1.25 28.86
CA ALA A 54 11.77 -2.46 28.56
C ALA A 54 11.00 -3.34 27.55
N LEU A 55 11.31 -3.21 26.28
CA LEU A 55 10.79 -4.01 25.18
C LEU A 55 11.93 -4.71 24.44
N ASP A 56 11.61 -5.86 23.84
CA ASP A 56 12.54 -6.56 22.95
C ASP A 56 12.39 -6.05 21.51
N GLU A 57 13.48 -6.12 20.74
CA GLU A 57 13.54 -5.65 19.36
C GLU A 57 12.40 -6.20 18.47
N PRO A 58 12.03 -7.50 18.52
CA PRO A 58 10.92 -8.02 17.75
C PRO A 58 9.57 -7.35 18.06
N ILE A 59 9.35 -6.98 19.33
CA ILE A 59 8.12 -6.31 19.77
C ILE A 59 8.10 -4.87 19.24
N VAL A 60 9.22 -4.16 19.30
CA VAL A 60 9.34 -2.79 18.73
C VAL A 60 9.05 -2.82 17.23
N LYS A 61 9.63 -3.77 16.49
CA LYS A 61 9.35 -3.94 15.05
C LYS A 61 7.86 -4.22 14.79
N MET A 62 7.22 -5.02 15.64
CA MET A 62 5.78 -5.26 15.55
C MET A 62 4.96 -3.98 15.76
N TYR A 63 5.32 -3.15 16.74
CA TYR A 63 4.64 -1.89 17.02
C TYR A 63 4.83 -0.88 15.87
N LEU A 64 6.04 -0.79 15.32
CA LEU A 64 6.30 0.04 14.14
C LEU A 64 5.48 -0.43 12.93
N SER A 65 5.47 -1.73 12.65
CA SER A 65 4.67 -2.29 11.55
C SER A 65 3.16 -2.10 11.77
N PHE A 66 2.68 -2.13 13.00
CA PHE A 66 1.29 -1.79 13.30
C PHE A 66 1.02 -0.30 13.03
N GLY A 67 1.95 0.58 13.43
CA GLY A 67 1.88 2.01 13.13
C GLY A 67 1.89 2.31 11.62
N GLU A 68 2.64 1.53 10.82
CA GLU A 68 2.57 1.61 9.35
C GLU A 68 1.19 1.16 8.82
N ALA A 69 0.61 0.13 9.42
CA ALA A 69 -0.69 -0.40 9.01
C ALA A 69 -1.86 0.52 9.37
N ASP A 70 -1.78 1.24 10.49
CA ASP A 70 -2.82 2.18 10.92
C ASP A 70 -2.59 3.60 10.36
N GLY A 71 -1.45 3.83 9.69
CA GLY A 71 -1.10 5.10 9.07
C GLY A 71 -0.45 6.12 10.01
N THR A 72 -0.14 5.77 11.25
CA THR A 72 0.57 6.67 12.20
C THR A 72 2.03 6.84 11.84
N VAL A 73 2.66 5.75 11.40
CA VAL A 73 4.09 5.68 11.05
C VAL A 73 4.24 5.44 9.55
N CYS A 74 5.27 5.98 8.97
CA CYS A 74 5.68 5.69 7.59
C CYS A 74 7.20 5.57 7.49
N SER A 75 7.69 5.20 6.31
CA SER A 75 9.11 5.21 6.00
C SER A 75 9.69 6.61 6.14
N GLY A 76 10.79 6.72 6.89
CA GLY A 76 11.55 7.94 7.07
C GLY A 76 12.62 8.15 5.99
N ILE A 77 13.51 9.12 6.22
CA ILE A 77 14.68 9.35 5.39
C ILE A 77 15.74 8.30 5.75
N GLU A 78 16.21 7.56 4.76
CA GLU A 78 17.23 6.54 4.94
C GLU A 78 18.50 7.10 5.59
N LYS A 79 19.08 6.35 6.52
CA LYS A 79 20.34 6.68 7.19
C LYS A 79 21.39 5.60 6.91
N ASN A 80 22.44 5.94 6.17
CA ASN A 80 23.55 5.03 5.89
C ASN A 80 23.12 3.65 5.35
N GLY A 81 22.18 3.63 4.40
CA GLY A 81 21.63 2.40 3.82
C GLY A 81 20.66 1.64 4.75
N LYS A 82 20.25 2.24 5.88
CA LYS A 82 19.30 1.64 6.81
C LYS A 82 17.92 2.30 6.70
N HIS A 83 16.89 1.46 6.68
CA HIS A 83 15.52 1.90 6.77
C HIS A 83 15.25 2.62 8.09
N THR A 84 14.51 3.72 8.02
CA THR A 84 14.06 4.48 9.18
C THR A 84 12.55 4.64 9.17
N TYR A 85 12.01 4.97 10.32
CA TYR A 85 10.60 5.25 10.56
C TYR A 85 10.44 6.72 10.95
N ALA A 86 9.30 7.32 10.61
CA ALA A 86 8.92 8.69 10.96
C ALA A 86 7.40 8.78 11.15
N LEU A 87 6.93 9.86 11.74
CA LEU A 87 5.50 10.12 11.84
C LEU A 87 4.92 10.52 10.47
N THR A 88 3.82 9.89 10.08
CA THR A 88 3.15 10.18 8.82
C THR A 88 2.68 11.62 8.73
N CYS A 89 2.13 12.17 9.81
CA CYS A 89 1.65 13.55 9.86
C CYS A 89 2.78 14.59 9.66
N GLU A 90 4.02 14.27 10.04
CA GLU A 90 5.17 15.14 9.83
C GLU A 90 5.77 15.00 8.42
N ARG A 91 5.72 13.77 7.86
CA ARG A 91 6.23 13.49 6.51
C ARG A 91 5.27 13.96 5.41
N ILE A 92 3.98 13.92 5.69
CA ILE A 92 2.91 14.25 4.74
C ILE A 92 1.92 15.20 5.46
N PRO A 93 2.34 16.45 5.76
CA PRO A 93 1.53 17.39 6.54
C PRO A 93 0.22 17.77 5.84
N ASP A 94 0.22 17.73 4.51
CA ASP A 94 -0.94 18.08 3.67
C ASP A 94 -1.70 16.83 3.20
N ALA A 95 -1.66 15.75 3.97
CA ALA A 95 -2.41 14.54 3.66
C ALA A 95 -3.92 14.84 3.58
N ILE A 96 -4.54 14.46 2.47
CA ILE A 96 -5.99 14.62 2.29
C ILE A 96 -6.69 13.53 3.10
N GLU A 97 -7.55 13.94 4.02
CA GLU A 97 -8.44 13.01 4.69
C GLU A 97 -9.62 12.66 3.77
N LEU A 98 -9.72 11.39 3.44
CA LEU A 98 -10.79 10.83 2.62
C LEU A 98 -11.66 9.91 3.48
N SER A 99 -12.96 9.96 3.28
CA SER A 99 -13.84 8.91 3.78
C SER A 99 -13.45 7.56 3.17
N HIS A 100 -13.92 6.47 3.76
CA HIS A 100 -13.62 5.13 3.24
C HIS A 100 -14.07 4.96 1.78
N GLU A 101 -15.23 5.50 1.43
CA GLU A 101 -15.79 5.42 0.08
C GLU A 101 -14.98 6.25 -0.92
N GLU A 102 -14.59 7.47 -0.55
CA GLU A 102 -13.73 8.33 -1.37
C GLU A 102 -12.35 7.70 -1.58
N ALA A 103 -11.78 7.11 -0.54
CA ALA A 103 -10.49 6.43 -0.63
C ALA A 103 -10.56 5.20 -1.56
N LEU A 104 -11.65 4.43 -1.52
CA LEU A 104 -11.87 3.31 -2.43
C LEU A 104 -12.05 3.79 -3.88
N ALA A 105 -12.81 4.85 -4.10
CA ALA A 105 -13.00 5.44 -5.43
C ALA A 105 -11.66 5.95 -5.99
N GLU A 106 -10.87 6.66 -5.19
CA GLU A 106 -9.57 7.17 -5.60
C GLU A 106 -8.56 6.07 -5.87
N LEU A 107 -8.50 5.02 -5.05
CA LEU A 107 -7.67 3.84 -5.28
C LEU A 107 -8.04 3.16 -6.60
N THR A 108 -9.32 3.00 -6.86
CA THR A 108 -9.85 2.40 -8.10
C THR A 108 -9.48 3.24 -9.31
N ARG A 109 -9.68 4.57 -9.24
CA ARG A 109 -9.33 5.51 -10.29
C ARG A 109 -7.84 5.41 -10.63
N ARG A 110 -6.96 5.45 -9.64
CA ARG A 110 -5.51 5.36 -9.84
C ARG A 110 -5.10 4.06 -10.49
N TYR A 111 -5.65 2.94 -10.01
CA TYR A 111 -5.32 1.64 -10.56
C TYR A 111 -5.72 1.55 -12.04
N PHE A 112 -6.97 1.78 -12.39
CA PHE A 112 -7.43 1.63 -13.78
C PHE A 112 -6.89 2.71 -14.72
N ARG A 113 -6.45 3.85 -14.21
CA ARG A 113 -5.76 4.85 -14.99
C ARG A 113 -4.34 4.43 -15.36
N SER A 114 -3.61 3.77 -14.48
CA SER A 114 -2.20 3.41 -14.66
C SER A 114 -2.00 1.97 -15.14
N HIS A 115 -2.90 1.05 -14.79
CA HIS A 115 -2.81 -0.38 -15.09
C HIS A 115 -3.91 -0.89 -16.04
N GLY A 116 -4.87 -0.04 -16.42
CA GLY A 116 -5.87 -0.42 -17.40
C GLY A 116 -5.28 -0.51 -18.83
N PRO A 117 -5.83 -1.43 -19.66
CA PRO A 117 -6.99 -2.27 -19.42
C PRO A 117 -6.68 -3.46 -18.48
N ALA A 118 -7.50 -3.67 -17.46
CA ALA A 118 -7.33 -4.74 -16.49
C ALA A 118 -8.71 -5.33 -16.11
N THR A 119 -8.72 -6.56 -15.60
CA THR A 119 -9.95 -7.19 -15.14
C THR A 119 -10.28 -6.82 -13.69
N LEU A 120 -11.52 -7.07 -13.27
CA LEU A 120 -11.91 -6.99 -11.86
C LEU A 120 -11.03 -7.89 -10.98
N GLU A 121 -10.68 -9.08 -11.47
CA GLU A 121 -9.85 -10.05 -10.76
C GLU A 121 -8.42 -9.53 -10.55
N ASP A 122 -7.87 -8.79 -11.50
CA ASP A 122 -6.55 -8.15 -11.37
C ASP A 122 -6.60 -7.06 -10.29
N PHE A 123 -7.64 -6.23 -10.30
CA PHE A 123 -7.82 -5.20 -9.28
C PHE A 123 -7.99 -5.78 -7.88
N VAL A 124 -8.79 -6.84 -7.73
CA VAL A 124 -8.97 -7.57 -6.46
C VAL A 124 -7.64 -8.17 -5.98
N TRP A 125 -6.87 -8.76 -6.90
CA TRP A 125 -5.55 -9.31 -6.62
C TRP A 125 -4.58 -8.25 -6.10
N TRP A 126 -4.49 -7.12 -6.81
CA TRP A 126 -3.56 -6.04 -6.49
C TRP A 126 -3.94 -5.28 -5.22
N SER A 127 -5.21 -4.92 -5.08
CA SER A 127 -5.71 -4.11 -3.97
C SER A 127 -5.93 -4.89 -2.67
N ALA A 128 -6.00 -6.22 -2.74
CA ALA A 128 -6.44 -7.09 -1.65
C ALA A 128 -7.84 -6.74 -1.08
N LEU A 129 -8.66 -6.02 -1.83
CA LEU A 129 -10.06 -5.76 -1.48
C LEU A 129 -10.88 -7.05 -1.64
N ASN A 130 -11.98 -7.16 -0.89
CA ASN A 130 -12.97 -8.19 -1.24
C ASN A 130 -13.69 -7.81 -2.54
N ILE A 131 -14.21 -8.83 -3.23
CA ILE A 131 -14.82 -8.63 -4.56
C ILE A 131 -16.05 -7.69 -4.53
N GLY A 132 -16.79 -7.65 -3.42
CA GLY A 132 -17.93 -6.75 -3.24
C GLY A 132 -17.49 -5.30 -3.13
N GLU A 133 -16.49 -5.03 -2.31
CA GLU A 133 -15.88 -3.69 -2.19
C GLU A 133 -15.31 -3.21 -3.54
N ALA A 134 -14.58 -4.08 -4.24
CA ALA A 134 -14.01 -3.75 -5.55
C ALA A 134 -15.10 -3.40 -6.59
N ARG A 135 -16.17 -4.19 -6.66
CA ARG A 135 -17.30 -3.91 -7.56
C ARG A 135 -18.00 -2.60 -7.24
N ASN A 136 -18.26 -2.33 -5.96
CA ASN A 136 -18.90 -1.09 -5.53
C ASN A 136 -18.02 0.12 -5.84
N ALA A 137 -16.72 0.02 -5.62
CA ALA A 137 -15.77 1.08 -5.94
C ALA A 137 -15.67 1.35 -7.44
N ILE A 138 -15.67 0.32 -8.29
CA ILE A 138 -15.72 0.49 -9.75
C ILE A 138 -17.05 1.14 -10.16
N ALA A 139 -18.17 0.65 -9.63
CA ALA A 139 -19.50 1.20 -9.95
C ALA A 139 -19.64 2.67 -9.52
N SER A 140 -19.00 3.10 -8.43
CA SER A 140 -19.05 4.47 -7.94
C SER A 140 -18.40 5.49 -8.90
N LEU A 141 -17.48 5.04 -9.76
CA LEU A 141 -16.82 5.89 -10.76
C LEU A 141 -17.71 6.15 -12.00
N GLY A 142 -18.77 5.36 -12.20
CA GLY A 142 -19.75 5.57 -13.26
C GLY A 142 -19.11 5.73 -14.64
N THR A 143 -19.33 6.89 -15.27
CA THR A 143 -18.86 7.20 -16.63
C THR A 143 -17.34 7.41 -16.75
N GLU A 144 -16.62 7.49 -15.65
CA GLU A 144 -15.15 7.51 -15.67
C GLU A 144 -14.57 6.16 -16.09
N MET A 145 -15.35 5.08 -15.98
CA MET A 145 -14.93 3.72 -16.33
C MET A 145 -15.47 3.32 -17.70
N ILE A 146 -14.58 2.84 -18.55
CA ILE A 146 -14.89 2.25 -19.84
C ILE A 146 -14.73 0.75 -19.71
N THR A 147 -15.70 0.02 -20.23
CA THR A 147 -15.67 -1.45 -20.27
C THR A 147 -15.55 -1.90 -21.71
N GLU A 148 -14.55 -2.71 -22.00
CA GLU A 148 -14.28 -3.31 -23.30
C GLU A 148 -14.21 -4.83 -23.18
N ARG A 149 -14.49 -5.55 -24.26
CA ARG A 149 -14.38 -7.00 -24.27
C ARG A 149 -13.19 -7.45 -25.12
N TYR A 150 -12.26 -8.15 -24.49
CA TYR A 150 -11.08 -8.67 -25.14
C TYR A 150 -10.87 -10.16 -24.80
N ASN A 151 -10.75 -11.02 -25.81
CA ASN A 151 -10.60 -12.47 -25.65
C ASN A 151 -11.63 -13.07 -24.65
N ASP A 152 -12.92 -12.75 -24.83
CA ASP A 152 -14.04 -13.16 -23.98
C ASP A 152 -13.95 -12.72 -22.50
N ARG A 153 -13.02 -11.83 -22.17
CA ARG A 153 -12.92 -11.21 -20.84
C ARG A 153 -13.37 -9.76 -20.88
N GLU A 154 -14.00 -9.34 -19.81
CA GLU A 154 -14.33 -7.95 -19.55
C GLU A 154 -13.09 -7.23 -19.03
N MET A 155 -12.68 -6.18 -19.74
CA MET A 155 -11.54 -5.35 -19.41
C MET A 155 -12.04 -3.95 -19.06
N LEU A 156 -11.50 -3.41 -17.99
CA LEU A 156 -11.84 -2.11 -17.45
C LEU A 156 -10.68 -1.15 -17.63
N ILE A 157 -10.96 0.06 -18.05
CA ILE A 157 -9.97 1.12 -18.21
C ILE A 157 -10.58 2.46 -17.77
N HIS A 158 -9.79 3.31 -17.15
CA HIS A 158 -10.25 4.66 -16.82
C HIS A 158 -10.20 5.57 -18.05
N ALA A 159 -11.25 6.38 -18.26
CA ALA A 159 -11.38 7.23 -19.44
C ALA A 159 -10.21 8.22 -19.66
N SER A 160 -9.49 8.60 -18.58
CA SER A 160 -8.28 9.43 -18.67
C SER A 160 -6.97 8.62 -18.70
N SER A 161 -7.03 7.32 -19.01
CA SER A 161 -5.82 6.51 -19.13
C SER A 161 -4.95 7.03 -20.29
N PRO A 162 -3.62 7.19 -20.10
CA PRO A 162 -2.72 7.68 -21.14
C PRO A 162 -2.77 6.87 -22.42
N GLY A 163 -3.02 5.56 -22.32
CA GLY A 163 -3.14 4.66 -23.47
C GLY A 163 -4.37 4.90 -24.35
N LEU A 164 -5.40 5.64 -23.86
CA LEU A 164 -6.57 6.03 -24.65
C LEU A 164 -6.46 7.41 -25.29
N VAL A 165 -5.62 8.29 -24.73
CA VAL A 165 -5.60 9.72 -25.05
C VAL A 165 -4.53 10.09 -26.06
N GLY A 166 -3.61 9.21 -26.39
CA GLY A 166 -2.49 9.51 -27.29
C GLY A 166 -2.14 8.36 -28.21
N GLU A 167 -1.62 8.67 -29.39
CA GLU A 167 -0.85 7.71 -30.19
C GLU A 167 0.39 7.36 -29.39
N VAL A 168 0.44 6.16 -28.85
CA VAL A 168 1.67 5.61 -28.27
C VAL A 168 2.61 5.33 -29.45
N GLU A 169 3.58 6.20 -29.68
CA GLU A 169 4.70 5.85 -30.57
C GLU A 169 5.42 4.66 -29.94
N ILE A 170 5.14 3.48 -30.47
CA ILE A 170 5.90 2.28 -30.10
C ILE A 170 7.28 2.45 -30.75
N ASP A 171 8.28 2.75 -29.93
CA ASP A 171 9.67 2.72 -30.37
C ASP A 171 10.01 1.27 -30.72
N GLU A 172 10.02 0.96 -32.02
CA GLU A 172 10.30 -0.39 -32.55
C GLU A 172 11.76 -0.83 -32.34
N ARG A 173 12.60 0.00 -31.73
CA ARG A 173 13.93 -0.41 -31.33
C ARG A 173 13.81 -1.53 -30.32
N ASN A 174 14.45 -2.67 -30.60
CA ASN A 174 14.53 -3.82 -29.70
C ASN A 174 15.20 -3.43 -28.37
N VAL A 175 14.45 -2.84 -27.45
CA VAL A 175 14.92 -2.51 -26.12
C VAL A 175 14.58 -3.69 -25.21
N PHE A 176 15.60 -4.44 -24.82
CA PHE A 176 15.46 -5.44 -23.78
C PHE A 176 15.47 -4.74 -22.41
N GLN A 177 14.40 -4.92 -21.64
CA GLN A 177 14.33 -4.42 -20.26
C GLN A 177 14.39 -5.62 -19.31
N PHE A 178 15.36 -5.59 -18.41
CA PHE A 178 15.43 -6.55 -17.31
C PHE A 178 14.65 -5.97 -16.12
N LEU A 179 13.51 -6.58 -15.81
CA LEU A 179 12.70 -6.19 -14.66
C LEU A 179 13.18 -6.94 -13.41
N PRO A 180 13.22 -6.26 -12.25
CA PRO A 180 13.54 -6.93 -10.99
C PRO A 180 12.43 -7.90 -10.59
N PRO A 181 12.73 -8.87 -9.69
CA PRO A 181 11.69 -9.68 -9.07
C PRO A 181 10.66 -8.78 -8.39
N PHE A 182 9.38 -9.09 -8.55
CA PHE A 182 8.26 -8.30 -8.02
C PHE A 182 8.10 -6.89 -8.62
N ASP A 183 8.56 -6.69 -9.86
CA ASP A 183 8.27 -5.47 -10.60
C ASP A 183 6.75 -5.27 -10.73
N GLU A 184 6.31 -4.02 -10.53
CA GLU A 184 4.89 -3.65 -10.56
C GLU A 184 4.22 -4.00 -11.88
N TYR A 185 4.92 -3.91 -13.00
CA TYR A 185 4.41 -4.29 -14.32
C TYR A 185 3.90 -5.73 -14.38
N LEU A 186 4.52 -6.65 -13.64
CA LEU A 186 4.12 -8.05 -13.61
C LEU A 186 3.24 -8.41 -12.41
N VAL A 187 3.50 -7.82 -11.23
CA VAL A 187 2.78 -8.23 -10.02
C VAL A 187 1.42 -7.59 -9.87
N SER A 188 1.13 -6.55 -10.64
CA SER A 188 -0.17 -5.86 -10.63
C SER A 188 -1.30 -6.67 -11.23
N TYR A 189 -0.98 -7.74 -11.97
CA TYR A 189 -1.98 -8.57 -12.64
C TYR A 189 -2.01 -9.99 -12.08
N LYS A 190 -3.21 -10.51 -11.88
CA LYS A 190 -3.42 -11.91 -11.48
C LYS A 190 -3.05 -12.86 -12.60
N ASN A 191 -3.46 -12.54 -13.84
CA ASN A 191 -3.08 -13.27 -15.04
C ASN A 191 -1.96 -12.53 -15.78
N ARG A 192 -0.75 -13.02 -15.65
CA ARG A 192 0.46 -12.42 -16.25
C ARG A 192 0.66 -12.77 -17.72
N LEU A 193 -0.12 -13.70 -18.27
CA LEU A 193 0.04 -14.14 -19.67
C LEU A 193 -0.27 -13.01 -20.67
N ASP A 194 -1.05 -12.02 -20.28
CA ASP A 194 -1.35 -10.86 -21.12
C ASP A 194 -0.21 -9.84 -21.18
N CYS A 195 0.70 -9.89 -20.19
CA CYS A 195 1.86 -9.00 -20.09
C CYS A 195 3.11 -9.59 -20.74
N ILE A 196 3.10 -10.88 -21.07
CA ILE A 196 4.27 -11.62 -21.59
C ILE A 196 3.86 -12.26 -22.90
N LYS A 197 4.44 -11.79 -24.00
CA LYS A 197 4.34 -12.43 -25.31
C LYS A 197 5.59 -13.19 -25.64
#